data_22101139c17faddda944786126b38f37
#
_entry.id   22101139c17faddda944786126b38f37
#
_cell.length_a   1.000
_cell.length_b   1.000
_cell.length_c   1.000
_cell.angle_alpha   90.00
_cell.angle_beta   90.00
_cell.angle_gamma   90.00
#
_symmetry.space_group_name_H-M   'P 1'
#
loop_
_entity.id
_entity.type
_entity.pdbx_description
1 polymer ?
#
loop_
_entity_poly.entity_id
_entity_poly.type
_entity_poly.pdbx_seq_one_letter_code
_entity_poly.pdbx_strand_id
1 'polypeptide(L)'
;VSVYSQPKQQTNTSKQEEETMGDNILIVHGGGPTSVINASLYGAVKEAKKYKEIEHIYAAKNGTGGLMREELIELENVPDEKLELLLNTPGSAIGTSRDQIEQAEYDRMIEVLIKKNIKYVLFNGGNGSMDTCGKLYKNCQARGLDIRVMGIPKTHDNDIAITDHSPGYGSI
;
A
#
# COMPACT_ATOMS: atom_id res chain seq x y z
N VAL A 1 17.68 -26.92 67.51
CA VAL A 1 17.94 -25.86 66.54
C VAL A 1 17.27 -26.30 65.23
N SER A 2 16.11 -25.71 64.98
CA SER A 2 15.29 -26.00 63.82
C SER A 2 15.62 -25.04 62.68
N VAL A 3 15.98 -25.56 61.51
CA VAL A 3 16.23 -24.79 60.33
C VAL A 3 15.02 -24.97 59.36
N TYR A 4 14.14 -23.99 59.36
CA TYR A 4 13.02 -23.91 58.39
C TYR A 4 13.56 -23.46 57.03
N SER A 5 13.50 -24.33 56.03
CA SER A 5 13.71 -24.00 54.62
C SER A 5 12.44 -23.44 54.04
N GLN A 6 12.46 -22.20 53.53
CA GLN A 6 11.39 -21.58 52.77
C GLN A 6 11.36 -22.09 51.33
N PRO A 7 10.20 -22.34 50.71
CA PRO A 7 10.14 -22.73 49.32
C PRO A 7 10.34 -21.51 48.38
N LYS A 8 11.22 -21.70 47.40
CA LYS A 8 11.41 -20.73 46.33
C LYS A 8 10.13 -20.62 45.53
N GLN A 9 9.55 -19.42 45.50
CA GLN A 9 8.52 -19.05 44.54
C GLN A 9 9.12 -19.06 43.13
N GLN A 10 8.68 -19.98 42.30
CA GLN A 10 8.87 -19.91 40.85
C GLN A 10 7.95 -18.82 40.31
N THR A 11 8.52 -17.69 39.93
CA THR A 11 7.84 -16.69 39.10
C THR A 11 7.70 -17.24 37.70
N ASN A 12 6.53 -17.77 37.40
CA ASN A 12 6.12 -18.11 36.04
C ASN A 12 5.82 -16.79 35.31
N THR A 13 6.82 -16.18 34.70
CA THR A 13 6.65 -15.13 33.72
C THR A 13 6.18 -15.81 32.42
N SER A 14 4.87 -15.95 32.27
CA SER A 14 4.26 -16.18 30.96
C SER A 14 4.60 -14.97 30.08
N LYS A 15 5.57 -15.16 29.20
CA LYS A 15 5.71 -14.31 28.01
C LYS A 15 4.42 -14.52 27.22
N GLN A 16 3.49 -13.57 27.32
CA GLN A 16 2.50 -13.38 26.29
C GLN A 16 3.31 -13.00 25.05
N GLU A 17 3.39 -13.89 24.09
CA GLU A 17 3.75 -13.56 22.73
C GLU A 17 2.66 -12.59 22.26
N GLU A 18 2.95 -11.29 22.26
CA GLU A 18 2.16 -10.33 21.48
C GLU A 18 2.25 -10.86 20.04
N GLU A 19 1.13 -11.40 19.55
CA GLU A 19 0.94 -11.60 18.12
C GLU A 19 1.10 -10.22 17.49
N THR A 20 2.29 -9.92 16.99
CA THR A 20 2.53 -8.73 16.19
C THR A 20 1.74 -8.94 14.90
N MET A 21 0.61 -8.24 14.77
CA MET A 21 -0.13 -8.19 13.51
C MET A 21 0.86 -7.80 12.40
N GLY A 22 0.88 -8.58 11.32
CA GLY A 22 1.74 -8.33 10.18
C GLY A 22 1.46 -6.96 9.55
N ASP A 23 2.45 -6.41 8.88
CA ASP A 23 2.30 -5.16 8.14
C ASP A 23 1.45 -5.37 6.89
N ASN A 24 0.62 -4.41 6.51
CA ASN A 24 -0.17 -4.47 5.29
C ASN A 24 0.33 -3.47 4.25
N ILE A 25 0.21 -3.84 2.96
CA ILE A 25 0.53 -2.98 1.83
C ILE A 25 -0.73 -2.62 1.06
N LEU A 26 -0.82 -1.38 0.60
CA LEU A 26 -1.88 -0.86 -0.24
C LEU A 26 -1.33 -0.34 -1.56
N ILE A 27 -1.97 -0.71 -2.67
CA ILE A 27 -1.68 -0.20 -4.00
C ILE A 27 -2.86 0.66 -4.47
N VAL A 28 -2.56 1.89 -4.92
CA VAL A 28 -3.55 2.86 -5.39
C VAL A 28 -3.20 3.28 -6.80
N HIS A 29 -4.15 3.17 -7.73
CA HIS A 29 -4.02 3.70 -9.08
C HIS A 29 -4.64 5.09 -9.18
N GLY A 30 -4.00 5.99 -9.94
CA GLY A 30 -4.51 7.34 -10.18
C GLY A 30 -4.29 7.82 -11.61
N GLY A 31 -5.11 8.77 -12.03
CA GLY A 31 -4.99 9.42 -13.34
C GLY A 31 -5.45 8.54 -14.51
N GLY A 32 -4.92 8.83 -15.70
CA GLY A 32 -5.26 8.14 -16.95
C GLY A 32 -4.75 6.69 -16.96
N PRO A 33 -5.62 5.70 -17.20
CA PRO A 33 -5.21 4.31 -17.25
C PRO A 33 -4.46 3.99 -18.55
N THR A 34 -3.41 3.16 -18.42
CA THR A 34 -2.69 2.52 -19.54
C THR A 34 -2.36 1.09 -19.13
N SER A 35 -2.06 0.19 -20.10
CA SER A 35 -1.74 -1.21 -19.77
C SER A 35 -0.53 -1.35 -18.83
N VAL A 36 0.43 -0.44 -18.89
CA VAL A 36 1.62 -0.45 -18.02
C VAL A 36 1.28 -0.32 -16.52
N ILE A 37 0.13 0.31 -16.17
CA ILE A 37 -0.27 0.46 -14.77
C ILE A 37 -0.60 -0.90 -14.14
N ASN A 38 -1.15 -1.83 -14.93
CA ASN A 38 -1.39 -3.20 -14.51
C ASN A 38 -0.10 -4.02 -14.38
N ALA A 39 0.88 -3.80 -15.26
CA ALA A 39 2.18 -4.44 -15.14
C ALA A 39 2.90 -4.00 -13.85
N SER A 40 2.79 -2.73 -13.48
CA SER A 40 3.30 -2.23 -12.19
C SER A 40 2.57 -2.85 -11.00
N LEU A 41 1.23 -3.00 -11.08
CA LEU A 41 0.43 -3.71 -10.07
C LEU A 41 0.89 -5.17 -9.93
N TYR A 42 1.04 -5.88 -11.06
CA TYR A 42 1.56 -7.24 -11.07
C TYR A 42 2.90 -7.35 -10.35
N GLY A 43 3.86 -6.50 -10.72
CA GLY A 43 5.19 -6.48 -10.11
C GLY A 43 5.15 -6.20 -8.62
N ALA A 44 4.35 -5.23 -8.18
CA ALA A 44 4.20 -4.89 -6.77
C ALA A 44 3.60 -6.05 -5.95
N VAL A 45 2.55 -6.71 -6.45
CA VAL A 45 1.92 -7.86 -5.78
C VAL A 45 2.87 -9.05 -5.73
N LYS A 46 3.54 -9.38 -6.85
CA LYS A 46 4.52 -10.48 -6.91
C LYS A 46 5.68 -10.27 -5.96
N GLU A 47 6.16 -9.04 -5.84
CA GLU A 47 7.23 -8.73 -4.89
C GLU A 47 6.73 -8.83 -3.44
N ALA A 48 5.59 -8.19 -3.11
CA ALA A 48 5.04 -8.21 -1.77
C ALA A 48 4.80 -9.63 -1.23
N LYS A 49 4.35 -10.55 -2.06
CA LYS A 49 4.15 -11.98 -1.69
C LYS A 49 5.43 -12.71 -1.24
N LYS A 50 6.62 -12.16 -1.47
CA LYS A 50 7.87 -12.77 -1.02
C LYS A 50 8.21 -12.47 0.44
N TYR A 51 7.55 -11.47 1.03
CA TYR A 51 7.84 -11.00 2.38
C TYR A 51 6.79 -11.53 3.35
N LYS A 52 7.22 -12.34 4.31
CA LYS A 52 6.34 -12.96 5.32
C LYS A 52 5.77 -11.93 6.30
N GLU A 53 6.43 -10.78 6.41
CA GLU A 53 6.01 -9.65 7.23
C GLU A 53 4.78 -8.93 6.65
N ILE A 54 4.50 -9.11 5.35
CA ILE A 54 3.30 -8.60 4.69
C ILE A 54 2.17 -9.60 4.85
N GLU A 55 1.18 -9.26 5.66
CA GLU A 55 0.02 -10.11 5.93
C GLU A 55 -1.04 -9.98 4.84
N HIS A 56 -1.42 -8.74 4.50
CA HIS A 56 -2.39 -8.47 3.45
C HIS A 56 -1.85 -7.54 2.37
N ILE A 57 -2.23 -7.82 1.13
CA ILE A 57 -1.93 -7.02 -0.05
C ILE A 57 -3.24 -6.45 -0.59
N TYR A 58 -3.50 -5.19 -0.29
CA TYR A 58 -4.70 -4.49 -0.71
C TYR A 58 -4.49 -3.70 -2.00
N ALA A 59 -5.53 -3.60 -2.80
CA ALA A 59 -5.64 -2.63 -3.89
C ALA A 59 -6.89 -1.77 -3.70
N ALA A 60 -6.75 -0.45 -3.80
CA ALA A 60 -7.88 0.47 -3.71
C ALA A 60 -8.71 0.41 -5.01
N LYS A 61 -9.97 -0.01 -4.92
CA LYS A 61 -10.88 -0.06 -6.06
C LYS A 61 -11.26 1.36 -6.50
N ASN A 62 -10.99 1.70 -7.75
CA ASN A 62 -11.23 3.05 -8.29
C ASN A 62 -10.45 4.15 -7.54
N GLY A 63 -9.16 3.91 -7.28
CA GLY A 63 -8.22 4.93 -6.83
C GLY A 63 -8.48 5.46 -5.42
N THR A 64 -8.19 6.75 -5.22
CA THR A 64 -8.33 7.44 -3.92
C THR A 64 -9.75 7.46 -3.41
N GLY A 65 -10.74 7.58 -4.31
CA GLY A 65 -12.16 7.51 -3.93
C GLY A 65 -12.53 6.17 -3.29
N GLY A 66 -12.04 5.06 -3.85
CA GLY A 66 -12.22 3.73 -3.26
C GLY A 66 -11.50 3.57 -1.93
N LEU A 67 -10.29 4.12 -1.81
CA LEU A 67 -9.57 4.12 -0.52
C LEU A 67 -10.40 4.82 0.56
N MET A 68 -10.92 6.01 0.30
CA MET A 68 -11.73 6.76 1.25
C MET A 68 -13.04 6.05 1.64
N ARG A 69 -13.59 5.23 0.75
CA ARG A 69 -14.79 4.42 1.02
C ARG A 69 -14.48 3.03 1.59
N GLU A 70 -13.21 2.72 1.82
CA GLU A 70 -12.74 1.40 2.27
C GLU A 70 -13.07 0.26 1.27
N GLU A 71 -13.22 0.58 0.00
CA GLU A 71 -13.42 -0.39 -1.08
C GLU A 71 -12.07 -0.98 -1.48
N LEU A 72 -11.60 -1.97 -0.72
CA LEU A 72 -10.31 -2.62 -0.91
C LEU A 72 -10.49 -4.03 -1.49
N ILE A 73 -9.61 -4.38 -2.44
CA ILE A 73 -9.51 -5.70 -3.05
C ILE A 73 -8.31 -6.41 -2.42
N GLU A 74 -8.51 -7.61 -1.91
CA GLU A 74 -7.45 -8.45 -1.37
C GLU A 74 -6.78 -9.25 -2.49
N LEU A 75 -5.44 -9.18 -2.57
CA LEU A 75 -4.66 -9.75 -3.66
C LEU A 75 -3.68 -10.83 -3.22
N GLU A 76 -3.45 -11.02 -1.94
CA GLU A 76 -2.50 -12.01 -1.40
C GLU A 76 -2.82 -13.44 -1.82
N ASN A 77 -4.10 -13.80 -1.90
CA ASN A 77 -4.55 -15.15 -2.25
C ASN A 77 -4.89 -15.32 -3.73
N VAL A 78 -4.65 -14.30 -4.57
CA VAL A 78 -4.90 -14.42 -6.01
C VAL A 78 -3.83 -15.35 -6.62
N PRO A 79 -4.21 -16.42 -7.35
CA PRO A 79 -3.26 -17.30 -8.01
C PRO A 79 -2.37 -16.59 -9.01
N ASP A 80 -1.13 -17.05 -9.16
CA ASP A 80 -0.13 -16.42 -10.03
C ASP A 80 -0.58 -16.36 -11.49
N GLU A 81 -1.21 -17.43 -12.00
CA GLU A 81 -1.74 -17.49 -13.37
C GLU A 81 -2.80 -16.41 -13.61
N LYS A 82 -3.58 -16.07 -12.57
CA LYS A 82 -4.57 -14.99 -12.64
C LYS A 82 -3.92 -13.62 -12.57
N LEU A 83 -2.87 -13.46 -11.77
CA LEU A 83 -2.10 -12.22 -11.71
C LEU A 83 -1.38 -11.94 -13.04
N GLU A 84 -0.89 -12.96 -13.74
CA GLU A 84 -0.22 -12.83 -15.04
C GLU A 84 -1.13 -12.23 -16.12
N LEU A 85 -2.45 -12.39 -16.01
CA LEU A 85 -3.41 -11.74 -16.91
C LEU A 85 -3.31 -10.21 -16.88
N LEU A 86 -2.83 -9.64 -15.77
CA LEU A 86 -2.63 -8.19 -15.64
C LEU A 86 -1.65 -7.64 -16.68
N LEU A 87 -0.65 -8.44 -17.10
CA LEU A 87 0.34 -8.04 -18.10
C LEU A 87 -0.25 -7.75 -19.48
N ASN A 88 -1.42 -8.35 -19.77
CA ASN A 88 -2.13 -8.22 -21.05
C ASN A 88 -3.52 -7.57 -20.89
N THR A 89 -3.84 -7.03 -19.71
CA THR A 89 -5.14 -6.40 -19.45
C THR A 89 -5.06 -4.91 -19.82
N PRO A 90 -5.91 -4.40 -20.71
CA PRO A 90 -5.96 -2.99 -21.07
C PRO A 90 -6.57 -2.16 -19.93
N GLY A 91 -6.23 -0.87 -19.90
CA GLY A 91 -6.76 0.06 -18.91
C GLY A 91 -6.20 -0.17 -17.50
N SER A 92 -7.05 -0.10 -16.49
CA SER A 92 -6.69 -0.40 -15.09
C SER A 92 -7.60 -1.48 -14.53
N ALA A 93 -7.03 -2.60 -14.12
CA ALA A 93 -7.78 -3.75 -13.58
C ALA A 93 -8.49 -3.43 -12.25
N ILE A 94 -7.94 -2.49 -11.47
CA ILE A 94 -8.53 -2.07 -10.18
C ILE A 94 -9.26 -0.71 -10.29
N GLY A 95 -9.31 -0.12 -11.49
CA GLY A 95 -9.85 1.22 -11.71
C GLY A 95 -8.87 2.32 -11.28
N THR A 96 -9.19 3.55 -11.67
CA THR A 96 -8.47 4.77 -11.28
C THR A 96 -9.46 5.86 -10.89
N SER A 97 -8.97 6.95 -10.30
CA SER A 97 -9.78 8.15 -10.07
C SER A 97 -8.98 9.42 -10.36
N ARG A 98 -9.70 10.53 -10.43
CA ARG A 98 -9.18 11.91 -10.52
C ARG A 98 -9.86 12.76 -9.48
N ASP A 99 -9.87 12.30 -8.24
CA ASP A 99 -10.50 13.04 -7.14
C ASP A 99 -9.73 14.32 -6.85
N GLN A 100 -10.46 15.37 -6.52
CA GLN A 100 -9.87 16.54 -5.87
C GLN A 100 -9.62 16.18 -4.42
N ILE A 101 -8.37 16.26 -4.00
CA ILE A 101 -7.94 15.86 -2.66
C ILE A 101 -7.52 17.11 -1.89
N GLU A 102 -8.33 17.49 -0.92
CA GLU A 102 -8.07 18.53 0.06
C GLU A 102 -7.66 17.92 1.40
N GLN A 103 -7.55 18.72 2.46
CA GLN A 103 -7.05 18.22 3.75
C GLN A 103 -7.99 17.16 4.36
N ALA A 104 -9.29 17.33 4.24
CA ALA A 104 -10.28 16.38 4.77
C ALA A 104 -10.17 15.00 4.14
N GLU A 105 -9.87 14.94 2.84
CA GLU A 105 -9.67 13.69 2.12
C GLU A 105 -8.37 13.00 2.55
N TYR A 106 -7.28 13.77 2.80
CA TYR A 106 -6.06 13.19 3.39
C TYR A 106 -6.32 12.62 4.77
N ASP A 107 -7.08 13.32 5.60
CA ASP A 107 -7.45 12.87 6.94
C ASP A 107 -8.22 11.56 6.86
N ARG A 108 -9.20 11.48 5.95
CA ARG A 108 -9.99 10.27 5.74
C ARG A 108 -9.15 9.10 5.23
N MET A 109 -8.26 9.33 4.26
CA MET A 109 -7.34 8.29 3.80
C MET A 109 -6.49 7.75 4.95
N ILE A 110 -5.91 8.63 5.78
CA ILE A 110 -5.07 8.23 6.91
C ILE A 110 -5.85 7.41 7.94
N GLU A 111 -7.11 7.77 8.24
CA GLU A 111 -7.98 6.95 9.12
C GLU A 111 -8.11 5.52 8.60
N VAL A 112 -8.31 5.34 7.29
CA VAL A 112 -8.41 4.02 6.68
C VAL A 112 -7.08 3.27 6.76
N LEU A 113 -5.94 3.95 6.50
CA LEU A 113 -4.62 3.34 6.59
C LEU A 113 -4.36 2.81 8.01
N ILE A 114 -4.67 3.60 9.03
CA ILE A 114 -4.52 3.19 10.44
C ILE A 114 -5.45 2.02 10.76
N LYS A 115 -6.74 2.14 10.43
CA LYS A 115 -7.75 1.11 10.68
C LYS A 115 -7.40 -0.26 10.08
N LYS A 116 -6.77 -0.24 8.89
CA LYS A 116 -6.37 -1.44 8.13
C LYS A 116 -4.93 -1.87 8.39
N ASN A 117 -4.25 -1.28 9.37
CA ASN A 117 -2.85 -1.53 9.66
C ASN A 117 -1.95 -1.47 8.41
N ILE A 118 -2.23 -0.51 7.51
CA ILE A 118 -1.45 -0.33 6.28
C ILE A 118 -0.19 0.47 6.61
N LYS A 119 0.96 -0.13 6.41
CA LYS A 119 2.27 0.46 6.64
C LYS A 119 2.94 0.93 5.35
N TYR A 120 2.63 0.29 4.24
CA TYR A 120 3.22 0.59 2.94
C TYR A 120 2.11 0.99 1.96
N VAL A 121 2.28 2.14 1.30
CA VAL A 121 1.36 2.62 0.28
C VAL A 121 2.11 2.88 -1.00
N LEU A 122 1.67 2.26 -2.09
CA LEU A 122 2.21 2.45 -3.43
C LEU A 122 1.20 3.21 -4.29
N PHE A 123 1.52 4.46 -4.65
CA PHE A 123 0.73 5.25 -5.59
C PHE A 123 1.26 5.09 -7.00
N ASN A 124 0.46 4.50 -7.89
CA ASN A 124 0.82 4.30 -9.29
C ASN A 124 0.00 5.24 -10.18
N GLY A 125 0.66 6.19 -10.85
CA GLY A 125 -0.02 7.13 -11.71
C GLY A 125 0.85 8.29 -12.19
N GLY A 126 0.22 9.30 -12.78
CA GLY A 126 0.87 10.48 -13.34
C GLY A 126 1.25 11.53 -12.29
N ASN A 127 1.60 12.75 -12.77
CA ASN A 127 2.07 13.85 -11.93
C ASN A 127 1.12 14.19 -10.78
N GLY A 128 -0.20 14.25 -11.03
CA GLY A 128 -1.18 14.49 -9.97
C GLY A 128 -1.19 13.41 -8.89
N SER A 129 -1.01 12.13 -9.28
CA SER A 129 -0.89 11.03 -8.32
C SER A 129 0.39 11.10 -7.51
N MET A 130 1.50 11.55 -8.13
CA MET A 130 2.77 11.76 -7.43
C MET A 130 2.68 12.93 -6.45
N ASP A 131 1.96 14.01 -6.78
CA ASP A 131 1.69 15.11 -5.86
C ASP A 131 0.83 14.64 -4.66
N THR A 132 -0.25 13.89 -4.92
CA THR A 132 -1.06 13.27 -3.86
C THR A 132 -0.24 12.34 -2.97
N CYS A 133 0.61 11.51 -3.55
CA CYS A 133 1.54 10.62 -2.85
C CYS A 133 2.45 11.43 -1.89
N GLY A 134 3.09 12.48 -2.38
CA GLY A 134 3.98 13.33 -1.60
C GLY A 134 3.26 14.07 -0.46
N LYS A 135 2.04 14.55 -0.71
CA LYS A 135 1.20 15.20 0.31
C LYS A 135 0.74 14.22 1.38
N LEU A 136 0.29 13.01 0.98
CA LEU A 136 -0.09 11.97 1.92
C LEU A 136 1.09 11.59 2.83
N TYR A 137 2.28 11.39 2.24
CA TYR A 137 3.49 11.13 3.02
C TYR A 137 3.75 12.21 4.07
N LYS A 138 3.72 13.50 3.66
CA LYS A 138 3.91 14.63 4.59
C LYS A 138 2.87 14.66 5.70
N ASN A 139 1.60 14.37 5.40
CA ASN A 139 0.54 14.29 6.40
C ASN A 139 0.75 13.14 7.39
N CYS A 140 1.22 11.97 6.94
CA CYS A 140 1.58 10.86 7.81
C CYS A 140 2.75 11.24 8.73
N GLN A 141 3.82 11.85 8.18
CA GLN A 141 4.98 12.28 8.95
C GLN A 141 4.63 13.33 10.01
N ALA A 142 3.81 14.33 9.66
CA ALA A 142 3.37 15.37 10.59
C ALA A 142 2.57 14.80 11.78
N ARG A 143 1.98 13.62 11.64
CA ARG A 143 1.25 12.90 12.69
C ARG A 143 2.10 11.87 13.43
N GLY A 144 3.39 11.75 13.11
CA GLY A 144 4.29 10.76 13.70
C GLY A 144 3.95 9.31 13.33
N LEU A 145 3.25 9.08 12.21
CA LEU A 145 2.86 7.75 11.74
C LEU A 145 4.01 7.12 10.94
N ASP A 146 4.38 5.88 11.28
CA ASP A 146 5.35 5.10 10.51
C ASP A 146 4.68 4.44 9.29
N ILE A 147 4.10 5.27 8.42
CA ILE A 147 3.52 4.85 7.14
C ILE A 147 4.42 5.34 6.02
N ARG A 148 4.86 4.41 5.19
CA ARG A 148 5.76 4.66 4.06
C ARG A 148 4.94 4.77 2.78
N VAL A 149 4.98 5.95 2.16
CA VAL A 149 4.24 6.23 0.93
C VAL A 149 5.24 6.42 -0.20
N MET A 150 5.11 5.63 -1.26
CA MET A 150 6.03 5.64 -2.40
C MET A 150 5.25 5.78 -3.70
N GLY A 151 5.79 6.57 -4.64
CA GLY A 151 5.25 6.75 -5.98
C GLY A 151 5.82 5.74 -6.97
N ILE A 152 4.97 5.22 -7.83
CA ILE A 152 5.32 4.48 -9.04
C ILE A 152 4.87 5.35 -10.22
N PRO A 153 5.77 6.19 -10.78
CA PRO A 153 5.38 7.16 -11.79
C PRO A 153 5.02 6.49 -13.11
N LYS A 154 3.94 6.95 -13.72
CA LYS A 154 3.47 6.55 -15.04
C LYS A 154 2.86 7.75 -15.75
N THR A 155 3.41 8.10 -16.92
CA THR A 155 2.82 9.14 -17.77
C THR A 155 3.16 8.88 -19.24
N HIS A 156 2.23 9.17 -20.14
CA HIS A 156 2.48 9.14 -21.58
C HIS A 156 3.11 10.46 -22.10
N ASP A 157 3.11 11.50 -21.29
CA ASP A 157 3.66 12.81 -21.66
C ASP A 157 5.19 12.87 -21.50
N ASN A 158 5.80 11.87 -20.85
CA ASN A 158 7.22 11.80 -20.51
C ASN A 158 7.75 13.06 -19.79
N ASP A 159 6.95 13.63 -18.92
CA ASP A 159 7.13 14.94 -18.29
C ASP A 159 7.52 14.88 -16.79
N ILE A 160 7.98 13.71 -16.32
CA ILE A 160 8.44 13.54 -14.95
C ILE A 160 9.88 14.04 -14.82
N ALA A 161 10.12 14.97 -13.90
CA ALA A 161 11.44 15.50 -13.63
C ALA A 161 12.41 14.40 -13.17
N ILE A 162 13.68 14.54 -13.56
CA ILE A 162 14.80 13.66 -13.15
C ILE A 162 14.69 12.24 -13.74
N THR A 163 13.86 12.01 -14.73
CA THR A 163 13.81 10.74 -15.46
C THR A 163 13.89 10.98 -16.98
N ASP A 164 14.66 10.15 -17.68
CA ASP A 164 14.81 10.23 -19.12
C ASP A 164 13.60 9.62 -19.84
N HIS A 165 13.05 8.57 -19.26
CA HIS A 165 11.90 7.86 -19.81
C HIS A 165 10.95 7.40 -18.72
N SER A 166 9.69 7.81 -18.82
CA SER A 166 8.62 7.39 -17.89
C SER A 166 7.86 6.20 -18.46
N PRO A 167 7.54 5.16 -17.64
CA PRO A 167 6.60 4.13 -18.01
C PRO A 167 5.25 4.74 -18.47
N GLY A 168 4.69 4.21 -19.55
CA GLY A 168 3.50 4.75 -20.19
C GLY A 168 3.75 5.52 -21.48
N TYR A 169 4.89 6.18 -21.63
CA TYR A 169 5.25 6.93 -22.85
C TYR A 169 5.37 6.02 -24.09
N GLY A 170 6.00 4.87 -23.95
CA GLY A 170 6.17 3.91 -25.04
C GLY A 170 5.04 2.89 -25.21
N SER A 171 3.93 3.01 -24.43
CA SER A 171 2.81 2.06 -24.45
C SER A 171 1.54 2.60 -25.12
N ILE A 172 1.67 3.64 -25.92
CA ILE A 172 0.58 4.25 -26.70
C ILE A 172 0.62 3.69 -28.12
#